data_89ab8e59a0d92fd0c522d622edf29ccd
#
_entry.id   89ab8e59a0d92fd0c522d622edf29ccd
#
_cell.length_a   1.000
_cell.length_b   1.000
_cell.length_c   1.000
_cell.angle_alpha   90.00
_cell.angle_beta   90.00
_cell.angle_gamma   90.00
#
_symmetry.space_group_name_H-M   'P 1'
#
loop_
_entity.id
_entity.type
_entity.pdbx_description
1 polymer ?
#
loop_
_entity_poly.entity_id
_entity_poly.type
_entity_poly.pdbx_seq_one_letter_code
_entity_poly.pdbx_strand_id
1 'polypeptide(L)'
;TVPKRRANNMKKGKIKALLVLLVIVLAGIYYYVTIPAINIHSTGIWIFILFVLVLILAAYAAKKKFTSIREVKSSKFLKIGGIVLMAVLLVFAVGSILSSPIVNAKQYRNLLTIEERDFSEDIQPVNFSQIPLLDKDSAMILGNRKMGSMVDMVSQFEVSDLYSQINYQEKPVRVTPLVYASPIKWLTNQSQGIPAYIMIDMTTQDTSLVKLDKPIRYSEAEYLNRNIYRHLRFHYPTYIFDQLSFEIDDNGTPYWVCPVRKYTIGLFGGATIGRVVLCNAQTGECQDYTLKDCPEWVDRANPADLLIQQYNYYGTLVHGYINSIFGQKGCLKSTDGYNYMAMEDDVWVYTGVTSVSGDQSNVGFVLINQRTRETRYYKVNGAEEYSAMGSAEGQVQNLGYKATFPILLNISNEPTYFMALKDGAGLVKKYAMVNIQKYQNVAIGDTVSACQDAYVKLLNTSGITAGNESDFKTVTGTIQRIAQSVIDGNSHFYLVLNGHSEIFDVPVQDYLQVVTLQEGDTVTVEYLEGTPVCTVLNLE
;
A
#
# COMPACT_ATOMS: atom_id res chain seq x y z
N THR A 1 -10.17 44.22 61.68
CA THR A 1 -9.68 42.85 61.30
C THR A 1 -10.52 42.21 60.20
N VAL A 2 -11.76 42.65 59.92
CA VAL A 2 -12.68 42.10 58.88
C VAL A 2 -12.24 42.35 57.42
N PRO A 3 -11.70 43.56 57.03
CA PRO A 3 -11.34 43.80 55.62
C PRO A 3 -10.14 42.99 55.12
N LYS A 4 -9.14 42.68 55.95
CA LYS A 4 -7.97 41.85 55.57
C LYS A 4 -8.36 40.37 55.31
N ARG A 5 -9.33 39.83 56.04
CA ARG A 5 -9.83 38.48 55.84
C ARG A 5 -10.64 38.33 54.53
N ARG A 6 -11.43 39.36 54.17
CA ARG A 6 -12.21 39.43 52.92
C ARG A 6 -11.26 39.56 51.70
N ALA A 7 -10.24 40.42 51.77
CA ALA A 7 -9.23 40.58 50.72
C ALA A 7 -8.39 39.28 50.50
N ASN A 8 -8.04 38.57 51.58
CA ASN A 8 -7.29 37.32 51.51
C ASN A 8 -8.13 36.16 50.95
N ASN A 9 -9.45 36.12 51.27
CA ASN A 9 -10.38 35.14 50.68
C ASN A 9 -10.65 35.44 49.21
N MET A 10 -10.71 36.72 48.78
CA MET A 10 -10.84 37.09 47.38
C MET A 10 -9.57 36.73 46.58
N LYS A 11 -8.36 36.95 47.12
CA LYS A 11 -7.09 36.49 46.49
C LYS A 11 -7.03 34.97 46.37
N LYS A 12 -7.42 34.22 47.39
CA LYS A 12 -7.47 32.72 47.34
C LYS A 12 -8.50 32.23 46.34
N GLY A 13 -9.65 32.91 46.19
CA GLY A 13 -10.67 32.61 45.18
C GLY A 13 -10.16 32.83 43.76
N LYS A 14 -9.49 33.97 43.52
CA LYS A 14 -8.87 34.27 42.20
C LYS A 14 -7.81 33.25 41.79
N ILE A 15 -6.92 32.84 42.72
CA ILE A 15 -5.91 31.80 42.44
C ILE A 15 -6.57 30.45 42.12
N LYS A 16 -7.64 30.09 42.83
CA LYS A 16 -8.38 28.86 42.53
C LYS A 16 -8.99 28.89 41.12
N ALA A 17 -9.65 30.00 40.77
CA ALA A 17 -10.23 30.19 39.45
C ALA A 17 -9.17 30.13 38.34
N LEU A 18 -8.01 30.79 38.57
CA LEU A 18 -6.90 30.79 37.61
C LEU A 18 -6.32 29.37 37.37
N LEU A 19 -6.14 28.58 38.44
CA LEU A 19 -5.65 27.19 38.30
C LEU A 19 -6.66 26.28 37.60
N VAL A 20 -7.95 26.44 37.87
CA VAL A 20 -9.01 25.69 37.14
C VAL A 20 -9.01 26.09 35.68
N LEU A 21 -8.94 27.39 35.38
CA LEU A 21 -8.88 27.87 34.01
C LEU A 21 -7.64 27.32 33.29
N LEU A 22 -6.48 27.33 33.95
CA LEU A 22 -5.25 26.76 33.40
C LEU A 22 -5.40 25.26 33.04
N VAL A 23 -6.01 24.47 33.94
CA VAL A 23 -6.28 23.05 33.67
C VAL A 23 -7.20 22.88 32.45
N ILE A 24 -8.28 23.66 32.37
CA ILE A 24 -9.22 23.62 31.24
C ILE A 24 -8.51 24.00 29.93
N VAL A 25 -7.71 25.06 29.93
CA VAL A 25 -6.97 25.52 28.75
C VAL A 25 -5.96 24.47 28.29
N LEU A 26 -5.17 23.91 29.24
CA LEU A 26 -4.18 22.87 28.90
C LEU A 26 -4.85 21.58 28.40
N ALA A 27 -5.96 21.16 29.01
CA ALA A 27 -6.74 20.01 28.53
C ALA A 27 -7.34 20.28 27.14
N GLY A 28 -7.85 21.49 26.91
CA GLY A 28 -8.37 21.90 25.59
C GLY A 28 -7.30 21.93 24.51
N ILE A 29 -6.13 22.49 24.81
CA ILE A 29 -4.99 22.49 23.89
C ILE A 29 -4.56 21.05 23.59
N TYR A 30 -4.41 20.21 24.61
CA TYR A 30 -4.04 18.81 24.41
C TYR A 30 -5.07 18.10 23.53
N TYR A 31 -6.38 18.24 23.83
CA TYR A 31 -7.43 17.63 23.02
C TYR A 31 -7.38 18.13 21.56
N TYR A 32 -7.20 19.43 21.34
CA TYR A 32 -7.15 20.02 20.00
C TYR A 32 -5.93 19.55 19.19
N VAL A 33 -4.80 19.33 19.85
CA VAL A 33 -3.56 18.87 19.19
C VAL A 33 -3.59 17.36 18.91
N THR A 34 -4.01 16.55 19.89
CA THR A 34 -3.96 15.08 19.79
C THR A 34 -5.24 14.48 19.23
N ILE A 35 -6.35 15.23 19.23
CA ILE A 35 -7.68 14.86 18.74
C ILE A 35 -8.09 13.41 19.01
N PRO A 36 -8.03 12.91 20.27
CA PRO A 36 -8.37 11.54 20.59
C PRO A 36 -9.86 11.26 20.34
N ALA A 37 -10.16 10.05 19.83
CA ALA A 37 -11.54 9.63 19.70
C ALA A 37 -12.18 9.48 21.11
N ILE A 38 -13.38 10.02 21.30
CA ILE A 38 -14.15 9.85 22.56
C ILE A 38 -14.79 8.47 22.54
N ASN A 39 -13.96 7.44 22.68
CA ASN A 39 -14.35 6.05 22.58
C ASN A 39 -13.49 5.21 23.53
N ILE A 40 -14.11 4.34 24.33
CA ILE A 40 -13.40 3.49 25.31
C ILE A 40 -12.40 2.52 24.65
N HIS A 41 -12.58 2.20 23.37
CA HIS A 41 -11.68 1.36 22.60
C HIS A 41 -10.45 2.12 22.06
N SER A 42 -10.46 3.47 22.14
CA SER A 42 -9.34 4.30 21.72
C SER A 42 -8.32 4.44 22.85
N THR A 43 -7.07 4.03 22.61
CA THR A 43 -5.98 4.25 23.58
C THR A 43 -5.75 5.73 23.84
N GLY A 44 -6.02 6.60 22.86
CA GLY A 44 -5.87 8.05 23.00
C GLY A 44 -6.76 8.67 24.06
N ILE A 45 -8.00 8.20 24.26
CA ILE A 45 -8.88 8.76 25.30
C ILE A 45 -8.39 8.39 26.71
N TRP A 46 -7.82 7.20 26.89
CA TRP A 46 -7.26 6.80 28.18
C TRP A 46 -6.04 7.66 28.55
N ILE A 47 -5.17 7.94 27.57
CA ILE A 47 -4.02 8.85 27.75
C ILE A 47 -4.52 10.26 28.09
N PHE A 48 -5.55 10.74 27.39
CA PHE A 48 -6.16 12.06 27.70
C PHE A 48 -6.76 12.11 29.12
N ILE A 49 -7.48 11.08 29.53
CA ILE A 49 -8.03 11.00 30.90
C ILE A 49 -6.90 11.00 31.94
N LEU A 50 -5.84 10.22 31.74
CA LEU A 50 -4.68 10.20 32.64
C LEU A 50 -4.01 11.58 32.70
N PHE A 51 -3.81 12.24 31.56
CA PHE A 51 -3.25 13.58 31.48
C PHE A 51 -4.07 14.59 32.28
N VAL A 52 -5.39 14.62 32.09
CA VAL A 52 -6.29 15.52 32.82
C VAL A 52 -6.25 15.24 34.33
N LEU A 53 -6.27 13.97 34.74
CA LEU A 53 -6.16 13.59 36.14
C LEU A 53 -4.84 14.08 36.76
N VAL A 54 -3.72 13.91 36.06
CA VAL A 54 -2.41 14.41 36.51
C VAL A 54 -2.41 15.94 36.64
N LEU A 55 -2.98 16.66 35.65
CA LEU A 55 -3.11 18.13 35.73
C LEU A 55 -3.93 18.58 36.94
N ILE A 56 -5.05 17.90 37.23
CA ILE A 56 -5.89 18.22 38.39
C ILE A 56 -5.11 18.02 39.69
N LEU A 57 -4.40 16.91 39.82
CA LEU A 57 -3.59 16.59 41.01
C LEU A 57 -2.43 17.57 41.18
N ALA A 58 -1.75 17.91 40.08
CA ALA A 58 -0.66 18.89 40.09
C ALA A 58 -1.17 20.31 40.47
N ALA A 59 -2.29 20.77 39.92
CA ALA A 59 -2.91 22.05 40.25
C ALA A 59 -3.34 22.10 41.72
N TYR A 60 -3.87 21.00 42.24
CA TYR A 60 -4.19 20.92 43.67
C TYR A 60 -2.94 20.98 44.55
N ALA A 61 -1.88 20.23 44.18
CA ALA A 61 -0.60 20.25 44.93
C ALA A 61 0.04 21.63 44.92
N ALA A 62 0.07 22.32 43.77
CA ALA A 62 0.57 23.68 43.63
C ALA A 62 -0.21 24.68 44.50
N LYS A 63 -1.55 24.54 44.55
CA LYS A 63 -2.39 25.37 45.41
C LYS A 63 -2.09 25.21 46.91
N LYS A 64 -1.83 23.96 47.35
CA LYS A 64 -1.60 23.63 48.77
C LYS A 64 -0.18 23.97 49.21
N LYS A 65 0.78 24.18 48.29
CA LYS A 65 2.19 24.48 48.59
C LYS A 65 2.77 23.49 49.62
N PHE A 66 2.66 22.21 49.36
CA PHE A 66 3.25 21.19 50.23
C PHE A 66 4.75 21.41 50.40
N THR A 67 5.23 21.39 51.64
CA THR A 67 6.63 21.60 52.00
C THR A 67 7.36 20.25 52.24
N SER A 68 6.62 19.17 52.45
CA SER A 68 7.19 17.85 52.69
C SER A 68 6.38 16.72 52.03
N ILE A 69 7.06 15.60 51.73
CA ILE A 69 6.43 14.38 51.22
C ILE A 69 5.38 13.83 52.21
N ARG A 70 5.58 14.06 53.52
CA ARG A 70 4.66 13.60 54.56
C ARG A 70 3.31 14.31 54.46
N GLU A 71 3.30 15.63 54.15
CA GLU A 71 2.08 16.39 53.94
C GLU A 71 1.34 15.93 52.68
N VAL A 72 2.05 15.62 51.59
CA VAL A 72 1.48 15.04 50.37
C VAL A 72 0.79 13.72 50.68
N LYS A 73 1.48 12.84 51.40
CA LYS A 73 0.93 11.55 51.83
C LYS A 73 -0.27 11.67 52.78
N SER A 74 -0.42 12.75 53.54
CA SER A 74 -1.55 12.94 54.43
C SER A 74 -2.79 13.49 53.75
N SER A 75 -2.70 14.05 52.55
CA SER A 75 -3.80 14.68 51.83
C SER A 75 -4.80 13.60 51.32
N LYS A 76 -6.04 13.62 51.81
CA LYS A 76 -7.12 12.73 51.38
C LYS A 76 -7.39 12.87 49.86
N PHE A 77 -7.36 14.12 49.34
CA PHE A 77 -7.61 14.35 47.91
C PHE A 77 -6.54 13.71 47.01
N LEU A 78 -5.24 13.89 47.37
CA LEU A 78 -4.15 13.27 46.63
C LEU A 78 -4.17 11.74 46.73
N LYS A 79 -4.54 11.20 47.90
CA LYS A 79 -4.70 9.74 48.06
C LYS A 79 -5.82 9.21 47.17
N ILE A 80 -7.00 9.83 47.18
CA ILE A 80 -8.14 9.41 46.36
C ILE A 80 -7.76 9.59 44.87
N GLY A 81 -7.18 10.71 44.48
CA GLY A 81 -6.72 10.94 43.10
C GLY A 81 -5.67 9.92 42.63
N GLY A 82 -4.74 9.56 43.51
CA GLY A 82 -3.77 8.48 43.25
C GLY A 82 -4.43 7.11 43.07
N ILE A 83 -5.45 6.78 43.91
CA ILE A 83 -6.23 5.54 43.78
C ILE A 83 -6.98 5.53 42.44
N VAL A 84 -7.64 6.64 42.06
CA VAL A 84 -8.33 6.76 40.77
C VAL A 84 -7.35 6.60 39.61
N LEU A 85 -6.19 7.26 39.66
CA LEU A 85 -5.17 7.13 38.63
C LEU A 85 -4.69 5.67 38.49
N MET A 86 -4.43 5.00 39.61
CA MET A 86 -4.06 3.59 39.63
C MET A 86 -5.18 2.67 39.12
N ALA A 87 -6.43 2.97 39.43
CA ALA A 87 -7.57 2.23 38.94
C ALA A 87 -7.72 2.36 37.40
N VAL A 88 -7.55 3.56 36.86
CA VAL A 88 -7.55 3.79 35.40
C VAL A 88 -6.42 3.03 34.72
N LEU A 89 -5.21 3.07 35.26
CA LEU A 89 -4.05 2.30 34.75
C LEU A 89 -4.30 0.78 34.84
N LEU A 90 -4.91 0.32 35.93
CA LEU A 90 -5.23 -1.10 36.10
C LEU A 90 -6.28 -1.56 35.07
N VAL A 91 -7.33 -0.78 34.85
CA VAL A 91 -8.37 -1.11 33.85
C VAL A 91 -7.74 -1.14 32.45
N PHE A 92 -6.87 -0.19 32.14
CA PHE A 92 -6.16 -0.17 30.87
C PHE A 92 -5.26 -1.40 30.70
N ALA A 93 -4.44 -1.74 31.69
CA ALA A 93 -3.52 -2.88 31.64
C ALA A 93 -4.26 -4.22 31.57
N VAL A 94 -5.25 -4.43 32.45
CA VAL A 94 -6.07 -5.66 32.45
C VAL A 94 -6.88 -5.75 31.16
N GLY A 95 -7.47 -4.64 30.72
CA GLY A 95 -8.21 -4.59 29.46
C GLY A 95 -7.32 -4.95 28.26
N SER A 96 -6.08 -4.49 28.24
CA SER A 96 -5.11 -4.84 27.18
C SER A 96 -4.76 -6.33 27.16
N ILE A 97 -4.50 -6.92 28.35
CA ILE A 97 -4.20 -8.36 28.47
C ILE A 97 -5.40 -9.20 28.05
N LEU A 98 -6.59 -8.89 28.58
CA LEU A 98 -7.83 -9.62 28.26
C LEU A 98 -8.26 -9.45 26.79
N SER A 99 -7.79 -8.42 26.10
CA SER A 99 -8.04 -8.19 24.68
C SER A 99 -6.96 -8.82 23.77
N SER A 100 -5.92 -9.41 24.34
CA SER A 100 -4.76 -9.88 23.57
C SER A 100 -4.99 -11.26 22.91
N PRO A 101 -4.19 -11.62 21.89
CA PRO A 101 -4.17 -12.97 21.32
C PRO A 101 -3.81 -14.07 22.32
N ILE A 102 -3.12 -13.73 23.41
CA ILE A 102 -2.77 -14.69 24.49
C ILE A 102 -4.03 -15.35 25.06
N VAL A 103 -5.07 -14.55 25.28
CA VAL A 103 -6.32 -15.02 25.88
C VAL A 103 -7.34 -15.44 24.81
N ASN A 104 -7.31 -14.79 23.64
CA ASN A 104 -8.37 -14.88 22.63
C ASN A 104 -7.89 -15.44 21.29
N ALA A 105 -6.90 -16.33 21.28
CA ALA A 105 -6.28 -16.84 20.06
C ALA A 105 -7.29 -17.31 19.00
N LYS A 106 -8.34 -18.05 19.42
CA LYS A 106 -9.39 -18.52 18.51
C LYS A 106 -10.21 -17.38 17.89
N GLN A 107 -10.51 -16.32 18.64
CA GLN A 107 -11.26 -15.18 18.13
C GLN A 107 -10.43 -14.36 17.14
N TYR A 108 -9.13 -14.18 17.42
CA TYR A 108 -8.20 -13.53 16.51
C TYR A 108 -8.03 -14.32 15.21
N ARG A 109 -7.91 -15.65 15.30
CA ARG A 109 -7.85 -16.51 14.12
C ARG A 109 -9.06 -16.35 13.21
N ASN A 110 -10.23 -16.10 13.78
CA ASN A 110 -11.50 -15.99 13.06
C ASN A 110 -11.85 -14.55 12.62
N LEU A 111 -10.91 -13.60 12.67
CA LEU A 111 -11.14 -12.23 12.21
C LEU A 111 -11.30 -12.15 10.69
N LEU A 112 -10.71 -13.09 9.97
CA LEU A 112 -10.76 -13.19 8.52
C LEU A 112 -11.24 -14.59 8.12
N THR A 113 -12.10 -14.66 7.12
CA THR A 113 -12.54 -15.91 6.50
C THR A 113 -11.73 -16.11 5.23
N ILE A 114 -11.12 -17.28 5.08
CA ILE A 114 -10.22 -17.56 3.96
C ILE A 114 -10.80 -18.70 3.15
N GLU A 115 -10.86 -18.53 1.84
CA GLU A 115 -11.26 -19.53 0.86
C GLU A 115 -10.01 -20.06 0.15
N GLU A 116 -9.82 -21.37 0.17
CA GLU A 116 -8.77 -22.00 -0.61
C GLU A 116 -9.31 -22.23 -2.04
N ARG A 117 -8.55 -21.77 -3.04
CA ARG A 117 -8.92 -21.85 -4.46
C ARG A 117 -7.77 -22.37 -5.29
N ASP A 118 -8.06 -22.85 -6.49
CA ASP A 118 -7.04 -23.21 -7.48
C ASP A 118 -6.57 -21.97 -8.24
N PHE A 119 -5.24 -21.82 -8.33
CA PHE A 119 -4.64 -20.66 -8.96
C PHE A 119 -4.96 -20.57 -10.46
N SER A 120 -4.86 -21.69 -11.17
CA SER A 120 -5.01 -21.72 -12.62
C SER A 120 -6.46 -21.55 -13.08
N GLU A 121 -7.42 -21.93 -12.22
CA GLU A 121 -8.85 -21.78 -12.51
C GLU A 121 -9.37 -20.37 -12.18
N ASP A 122 -8.84 -19.77 -11.12
CA ASP A 122 -9.38 -18.51 -10.55
C ASP A 122 -8.65 -17.27 -11.12
N ILE A 123 -7.32 -17.34 -11.26
CA ILE A 123 -6.52 -16.24 -11.80
C ILE A 123 -6.40 -16.37 -13.31
N GLN A 124 -7.17 -15.55 -14.02
CA GLN A 124 -7.16 -15.55 -15.48
C GLN A 124 -5.80 -15.13 -16.05
N PRO A 125 -5.41 -15.63 -17.23
CA PRO A 125 -4.25 -15.12 -17.95
C PRO A 125 -4.34 -13.61 -18.16
N VAL A 126 -3.30 -12.89 -17.84
CA VAL A 126 -3.33 -11.43 -17.74
C VAL A 126 -3.24 -10.77 -19.11
N ASN A 127 -4.07 -9.75 -19.32
CA ASN A 127 -3.85 -8.78 -20.39
C ASN A 127 -2.70 -7.84 -19.98
N PHE A 128 -1.58 -7.90 -20.69
CA PHE A 128 -0.38 -7.12 -20.37
C PHE A 128 -0.58 -5.60 -20.36
N SER A 129 -1.58 -5.11 -21.08
CA SER A 129 -1.93 -3.68 -21.06
C SER A 129 -2.54 -3.21 -19.72
N GLN A 130 -2.83 -4.13 -18.80
CA GLN A 130 -3.42 -3.83 -17.49
C GLN A 130 -2.47 -4.12 -16.32
N ILE A 131 -1.23 -4.55 -16.60
CA ILE A 131 -0.25 -4.82 -15.55
C ILE A 131 0.28 -3.52 -14.99
N PRO A 132 0.20 -3.28 -13.67
CA PRO A 132 0.81 -2.11 -13.05
C PRO A 132 2.34 -2.24 -13.06
N LEU A 133 3.01 -1.39 -13.82
CA LEU A 133 4.47 -1.41 -14.01
C LEU A 133 5.24 -0.62 -12.95
N LEU A 134 4.54 0.18 -12.13
CA LEU A 134 5.15 1.14 -11.21
C LEU A 134 4.92 0.77 -9.76
N ASP A 135 6.00 0.66 -9.01
CA ASP A 135 5.93 0.70 -7.56
C ASP A 135 5.71 2.15 -7.04
N LYS A 136 5.51 2.29 -5.73
CA LYS A 136 5.29 3.60 -5.11
C LYS A 136 6.48 4.54 -5.31
N ASP A 137 7.71 4.04 -5.17
CA ASP A 137 8.91 4.87 -5.24
C ASP A 137 9.13 5.43 -6.64
N SER A 138 8.92 4.61 -7.68
CA SER A 138 8.97 5.07 -9.08
C SER A 138 7.88 6.11 -9.37
N ALA A 139 6.67 5.90 -8.84
CA ALA A 139 5.58 6.86 -8.96
C ALA A 139 5.93 8.21 -8.30
N MET A 140 6.56 8.19 -7.13
CA MET A 140 7.02 9.42 -6.45
C MET A 140 8.05 10.18 -7.30
N ILE A 141 8.99 9.49 -7.94
CA ILE A 141 9.98 10.13 -8.83
C ILE A 141 9.27 10.78 -10.03
N LEU A 142 8.32 10.09 -10.66
CA LEU A 142 7.57 10.61 -11.81
C LEU A 142 6.70 11.81 -11.41
N GLY A 143 5.99 11.72 -10.29
CA GLY A 143 5.18 12.82 -9.76
C GLY A 143 6.01 14.07 -9.46
N ASN A 144 7.16 13.91 -8.81
CA ASN A 144 8.07 15.01 -8.51
C ASN A 144 8.67 15.65 -9.79
N ARG A 145 8.99 14.85 -10.80
CA ARG A 145 9.43 15.36 -12.11
C ARG A 145 8.33 16.16 -12.80
N LYS A 146 7.11 15.63 -12.77
CA LYS A 146 5.96 16.35 -13.34
C LYS A 146 5.75 17.69 -12.64
N MET A 147 5.78 17.71 -11.31
CA MET A 147 5.69 18.94 -10.53
C MET A 147 6.81 19.91 -10.84
N GLY A 148 8.05 19.44 -10.95
CA GLY A 148 9.22 20.26 -11.31
C GLY A 148 9.09 20.94 -12.67
N SER A 149 8.29 20.41 -13.60
CA SER A 149 8.02 21.03 -14.90
C SER A 149 6.95 22.13 -14.86
N MET A 150 6.23 22.29 -13.72
CA MET A 150 5.15 23.26 -13.54
C MET A 150 5.63 24.53 -12.85
N VAL A 151 6.20 25.45 -13.64
CA VAL A 151 6.86 26.68 -13.15
C VAL A 151 5.96 27.56 -12.29
N ASP A 152 4.66 27.61 -12.60
CA ASP A 152 3.67 28.39 -11.88
C ASP A 152 3.27 27.79 -10.51
N MET A 153 3.51 26.51 -10.31
CA MET A 153 3.05 25.77 -9.11
C MET A 153 4.18 25.26 -8.23
N VAL A 154 5.34 24.89 -8.80
CA VAL A 154 6.45 24.24 -8.10
C VAL A 154 7.02 25.06 -6.93
N SER A 155 6.88 26.40 -6.97
CA SER A 155 7.30 27.28 -5.88
C SER A 155 6.29 27.35 -4.73
N GLN A 156 5.07 26.86 -4.90
CA GLN A 156 3.97 26.97 -3.94
C GLN A 156 3.60 25.61 -3.34
N PHE A 157 3.70 24.54 -4.14
CA PHE A 157 3.23 23.21 -3.80
C PHE A 157 4.31 22.15 -4.04
N GLU A 158 4.22 21.07 -3.30
CA GLU A 158 4.97 19.82 -3.47
C GLU A 158 3.98 18.67 -3.65
N VAL A 159 4.46 17.53 -4.12
CA VAL A 159 3.65 16.32 -4.22
C VAL A 159 3.62 15.63 -2.86
N SER A 160 2.44 15.20 -2.40
CA SER A 160 2.33 14.41 -1.16
C SER A 160 2.94 13.03 -1.33
N ASP A 161 3.46 12.45 -0.24
CA ASP A 161 3.91 11.05 -0.17
C ASP A 161 2.74 10.05 -0.07
N LEU A 162 1.50 10.53 0.01
CA LEU A 162 0.29 9.72 0.07
C LEU A 162 -0.15 9.30 -1.33
N TYR A 163 0.52 8.30 -1.87
CA TYR A 163 0.12 7.68 -3.12
C TYR A 163 -0.86 6.53 -2.87
N SER A 164 -2.08 6.65 -3.39
CA SER A 164 -3.05 5.56 -3.42
C SER A 164 -3.05 4.91 -4.79
N GLN A 165 -2.99 3.59 -4.83
CA GLN A 165 -3.29 2.81 -6.03
C GLN A 165 -4.78 2.53 -6.03
N ILE A 166 -5.44 2.84 -7.12
CA ILE A 166 -6.87 2.66 -7.33
C ILE A 166 -7.13 2.08 -8.73
N ASN A 167 -8.30 1.52 -8.93
CA ASN A 167 -8.79 1.16 -10.25
C ASN A 167 -9.72 2.27 -10.77
N TYR A 168 -9.24 3.06 -11.70
CA TYR A 168 -9.99 4.19 -12.26
C TYR A 168 -10.32 3.90 -13.72
N GLN A 169 -11.62 3.77 -14.03
CA GLN A 169 -12.10 3.44 -15.37
C GLN A 169 -11.42 2.18 -15.94
N GLU A 170 -11.41 1.10 -15.16
CA GLU A 170 -10.80 -0.20 -15.48
C GLU A 170 -9.28 -0.16 -15.71
N LYS A 171 -8.60 0.88 -15.22
CA LYS A 171 -7.14 1.02 -15.32
C LYS A 171 -6.51 1.20 -13.95
N PRO A 172 -5.40 0.51 -13.66
CA PRO A 172 -4.64 0.76 -12.45
C PRO A 172 -3.94 2.12 -12.55
N VAL A 173 -4.32 3.04 -11.67
CA VAL A 173 -3.70 4.35 -11.56
C VAL A 173 -3.21 4.61 -10.13
N ARG A 174 -2.22 5.49 -10.00
CA ARG A 174 -1.86 6.07 -8.71
C ARG A 174 -2.25 7.53 -8.67
N VAL A 175 -2.90 7.89 -7.57
CA VAL A 175 -3.30 9.27 -7.31
C VAL A 175 -2.67 9.79 -6.03
N THR A 176 -2.32 11.07 -6.01
CA THR A 176 -1.77 11.74 -4.83
C THR A 176 -2.13 13.23 -4.86
N PRO A 177 -2.51 13.82 -3.72
CA PRO A 177 -2.77 15.26 -3.65
C PRO A 177 -1.47 16.05 -3.67
N LEU A 178 -1.55 17.35 -3.90
CA LEU A 178 -0.47 18.28 -3.61
C LEU A 178 -0.54 18.72 -2.13
N VAL A 179 0.59 19.18 -1.63
CA VAL A 179 0.74 19.78 -0.31
C VAL A 179 1.41 21.15 -0.45
N TYR A 180 1.23 22.04 0.54
CA TYR A 180 1.93 23.33 0.51
C TYR A 180 3.42 23.13 0.82
N ALA A 181 4.29 23.73 0.02
CA ALA A 181 5.74 23.60 0.15
C ALA A 181 6.30 24.14 1.49
N SER A 182 5.55 24.96 2.20
CA SER A 182 5.89 25.43 3.54
C SER A 182 4.66 26.03 4.25
N PRO A 183 4.70 26.23 5.58
CA PRO A 183 3.64 26.93 6.33
C PRO A 183 3.36 28.35 5.82
N ILE A 184 4.38 29.06 5.32
CA ILE A 184 4.22 30.41 4.73
C ILE A 184 3.43 30.28 3.42
N LYS A 185 3.71 29.26 2.60
CA LYS A 185 2.97 29.01 1.36
C LYS A 185 1.51 28.64 1.63
N TRP A 186 1.24 27.88 2.69
CA TRP A 186 -0.13 27.69 3.15
C TRP A 186 -0.80 29.02 3.51
N LEU A 187 -0.17 29.86 4.32
CA LEU A 187 -0.74 31.12 4.77
C LEU A 187 -1.13 32.04 3.60
N THR A 188 -0.32 32.05 2.55
CA THR A 188 -0.55 32.89 1.35
C THR A 188 -1.55 32.30 0.37
N ASN A 189 -1.70 30.96 0.31
CA ASN A 189 -2.55 30.26 -0.66
C ASN A 189 -3.82 29.64 -0.05
N GLN A 190 -4.01 29.65 1.28
CA GLN A 190 -5.13 28.99 1.95
C GLN A 190 -6.52 29.45 1.47
N SER A 191 -6.64 30.70 1.00
CA SER A 191 -7.89 31.21 0.45
C SER A 191 -8.25 30.58 -0.89
N GLN A 192 -7.24 30.24 -1.68
CA GLN A 192 -7.40 29.61 -2.99
C GLN A 192 -7.54 28.07 -2.86
N GLY A 193 -6.84 27.45 -1.89
CA GLY A 193 -6.78 26.00 -1.71
C GLY A 193 -5.76 25.33 -2.64
N ILE A 194 -5.77 24.01 -2.67
CA ILE A 194 -4.87 23.19 -3.50
C ILE A 194 -5.54 22.94 -4.86
N PRO A 195 -4.95 23.43 -5.98
CA PRO A 195 -5.65 23.53 -7.26
C PRO A 195 -5.63 22.26 -8.11
N ALA A 196 -4.88 21.22 -7.71
CA ALA A 196 -4.67 20.03 -8.54
C ALA A 196 -4.27 18.81 -7.70
N TYR A 197 -4.28 17.65 -8.33
CA TYR A 197 -3.66 16.42 -7.85
C TYR A 197 -2.83 15.78 -8.97
N ILE A 198 -1.93 14.87 -8.63
CA ILE A 198 -1.17 14.06 -9.58
C ILE A 198 -1.90 12.75 -9.81
N MET A 199 -2.00 12.33 -11.06
CA MET A 199 -2.48 11.02 -11.48
C MET A 199 -1.44 10.38 -12.40
N ILE A 200 -1.10 9.12 -12.14
CA ILE A 200 -0.12 8.34 -12.89
C ILE A 200 -0.79 7.07 -13.38
N ASP A 201 -0.86 6.90 -14.68
CA ASP A 201 -1.24 5.62 -15.29
C ASP A 201 -0.12 4.62 -15.03
N MET A 202 -0.46 3.51 -14.37
CA MET A 202 0.56 2.54 -13.94
C MET A 202 1.01 1.62 -15.07
N THR A 203 0.28 1.56 -16.17
CA THR A 203 0.60 0.72 -17.33
C THR A 203 1.48 1.46 -18.33
N THR A 204 1.17 2.75 -18.61
CA THR A 204 1.91 3.57 -19.57
C THR A 204 2.99 4.45 -18.93
N GLN A 205 2.96 4.61 -17.59
CA GLN A 205 3.78 5.53 -16.80
C GLN A 205 3.49 7.03 -17.09
N ASP A 206 2.41 7.31 -17.83
CA ASP A 206 2.02 8.68 -18.11
C ASP A 206 1.60 9.39 -16.83
N THR A 207 2.24 10.54 -16.60
CA THR A 207 2.02 11.33 -15.40
C THR A 207 1.33 12.64 -15.76
N SER A 208 0.16 12.85 -15.21
CA SER A 208 -0.66 14.05 -15.42
C SER A 208 -0.88 14.83 -14.13
N LEU A 209 -0.88 16.17 -14.27
CA LEU A 209 -1.37 17.08 -13.24
C LEU A 209 -2.83 17.41 -13.59
N VAL A 210 -3.75 16.87 -12.83
CA VAL A 210 -5.19 17.09 -13.03
C VAL A 210 -5.59 18.37 -12.30
N LYS A 211 -5.84 19.43 -13.07
CA LYS A 211 -6.33 20.71 -12.55
C LYS A 211 -7.80 20.60 -12.20
N LEU A 212 -8.18 21.16 -11.06
CA LEU A 212 -9.53 21.10 -10.51
C LEU A 212 -10.24 22.43 -10.71
N ASP A 213 -11.52 22.40 -11.15
CA ASP A 213 -12.37 23.58 -11.21
C ASP A 213 -12.65 24.14 -9.80
N LYS A 214 -12.83 23.26 -8.83
CA LYS A 214 -12.92 23.59 -7.40
C LYS A 214 -11.71 23.04 -6.68
N PRO A 215 -10.96 23.87 -5.97
CA PRO A 215 -9.72 23.41 -5.30
C PRO A 215 -10.02 22.49 -4.13
N ILE A 216 -9.04 21.65 -3.76
CA ILE A 216 -9.06 20.90 -2.52
C ILE A 216 -8.91 21.89 -1.36
N ARG A 217 -9.82 21.83 -0.40
CA ARG A 217 -9.84 22.67 0.79
C ARG A 217 -9.69 21.91 2.10
N TYR A 218 -9.89 20.59 2.05
CA TYR A 218 -9.75 19.70 3.19
C TYR A 218 -8.67 18.67 2.87
N SER A 219 -7.54 18.76 3.56
CA SER A 219 -6.42 17.86 3.35
C SER A 219 -5.58 17.72 4.61
N GLU A 220 -4.62 16.80 4.60
CA GLU A 220 -3.62 16.70 5.66
C GLU A 220 -2.67 17.92 5.71
N ALA A 221 -2.45 18.58 4.56
CA ALA A 221 -1.60 19.76 4.43
C ALA A 221 -2.28 21.05 4.90
N GLU A 222 -3.59 21.03 5.11
CA GLU A 222 -4.34 22.15 5.65
C GLU A 222 -4.17 22.24 7.17
N TYR A 223 -4.31 23.46 7.70
CA TYR A 223 -4.23 23.74 9.12
C TYR A 223 -5.62 24.03 9.71
N LEU A 224 -5.66 24.09 11.04
CA LEU A 224 -6.86 24.40 11.80
C LEU A 224 -8.02 23.46 11.42
N ASN A 225 -9.21 23.99 11.19
CA ASN A 225 -10.41 23.19 10.93
C ASN A 225 -10.49 22.56 9.54
N ARG A 226 -9.62 22.97 8.59
CA ARG A 226 -9.51 22.35 7.27
C ARG A 226 -8.55 21.15 7.26
N ASN A 227 -7.76 20.96 8.31
CA ASN A 227 -7.01 19.72 8.43
C ASN A 227 -7.98 18.54 8.50
N ILE A 228 -7.83 17.58 7.59
CA ILE A 228 -8.79 16.49 7.41
C ILE A 228 -9.01 15.69 8.70
N TYR A 229 -7.97 15.43 9.49
CA TYR A 229 -8.09 14.67 10.74
C TYR A 229 -8.91 15.42 11.78
N ARG A 230 -8.77 16.77 11.88
CA ARG A 230 -9.60 17.58 12.79
C ARG A 230 -11.01 17.71 12.28
N HIS A 231 -11.18 17.90 10.97
CA HIS A 231 -12.49 17.94 10.34
C HIS A 231 -13.29 16.68 10.65
N LEU A 232 -12.71 15.50 10.39
CA LEU A 232 -13.31 14.22 10.71
C LEU A 232 -13.59 14.07 12.22
N ARG A 233 -12.64 14.43 13.09
CA ARG A 233 -12.80 14.30 14.53
C ARG A 233 -13.96 15.13 15.08
N PHE A 234 -14.16 16.35 14.57
CA PHE A 234 -15.25 17.21 15.03
C PHE A 234 -16.62 16.82 14.47
N HIS A 235 -16.67 16.14 13.33
CA HIS A 235 -17.92 15.57 12.79
C HIS A 235 -18.24 14.20 13.40
N TYR A 236 -17.24 13.38 13.65
CA TYR A 236 -17.36 12.01 14.18
C TYR A 236 -16.50 11.84 15.44
N PRO A 237 -16.86 12.46 16.57
CA PRO A 237 -16.01 12.50 17.77
C PRO A 237 -15.74 11.13 18.39
N THR A 238 -16.61 10.13 18.14
CA THR A 238 -16.52 8.78 18.69
C THR A 238 -15.85 7.77 17.75
N TYR A 239 -15.66 8.12 16.47
CA TYR A 239 -15.07 7.20 15.48
C TYR A 239 -13.56 7.10 15.65
N ILE A 240 -13.05 5.87 15.56
CA ILE A 240 -11.60 5.62 15.55
C ILE A 240 -11.21 5.41 14.09
N PHE A 241 -10.71 6.46 13.46
CA PHE A 241 -10.25 6.37 12.08
C PHE A 241 -8.94 5.59 11.98
N ASP A 242 -8.83 4.79 10.93
CA ASP A 242 -7.59 4.14 10.50
C ASP A 242 -6.80 5.06 9.54
N GLN A 243 -5.83 4.50 8.83
CA GLN A 243 -5.08 5.23 7.82
C GLN A 243 -6.02 5.69 6.71
N LEU A 244 -6.02 7.00 6.45
CA LEU A 244 -6.78 7.60 5.38
C LEU A 244 -6.08 7.37 4.04
N SER A 245 -6.87 7.20 2.97
CA SER A 245 -6.38 7.22 1.58
C SER A 245 -7.01 8.37 0.80
N PHE A 246 -6.23 8.88 -0.16
CA PHE A 246 -6.71 9.86 -1.14
C PHE A 246 -7.12 9.11 -2.40
N GLU A 247 -8.38 9.24 -2.79
CA GLU A 247 -8.94 8.56 -3.97
C GLU A 247 -9.78 9.54 -4.79
N ILE A 248 -10.18 9.15 -5.98
CA ILE A 248 -11.07 9.93 -6.84
C ILE A 248 -12.27 9.07 -7.24
N ASP A 249 -13.44 9.71 -7.35
CA ASP A 249 -14.62 9.04 -7.90
C ASP A 249 -14.53 8.90 -9.43
N ASP A 250 -15.50 8.25 -10.05
CA ASP A 250 -15.56 8.02 -11.51
C ASP A 250 -15.55 9.32 -12.35
N ASN A 251 -15.86 10.45 -11.73
CA ASN A 251 -15.81 11.78 -12.35
C ASN A 251 -14.49 12.52 -12.10
N GLY A 252 -13.53 11.90 -11.40
CA GLY A 252 -12.26 12.50 -11.01
C GLY A 252 -12.37 13.48 -9.84
N THR A 253 -13.48 13.46 -9.08
CA THR A 253 -13.63 14.29 -7.87
C THR A 253 -12.81 13.70 -6.73
N PRO A 254 -11.98 14.51 -6.05
CA PRO A 254 -11.12 13.99 -5.00
C PRO A 254 -11.87 13.79 -3.67
N TYR A 255 -11.61 12.64 -3.05
CA TYR A 255 -12.14 12.24 -1.76
C TYR A 255 -11.03 11.73 -0.82
N TRP A 256 -11.30 11.87 0.47
CA TRP A 256 -10.61 11.13 1.51
C TRP A 256 -11.46 9.93 1.89
N VAL A 257 -10.94 8.74 1.69
CA VAL A 257 -11.51 7.50 2.17
C VAL A 257 -11.00 7.26 3.58
N CYS A 258 -11.91 7.21 4.53
CA CYS A 258 -11.60 7.23 5.96
C CYS A 258 -12.18 5.98 6.64
N PRO A 259 -11.42 4.87 6.69
CA PRO A 259 -11.85 3.64 7.35
C PRO A 259 -12.06 3.86 8.85
N VAL A 260 -13.13 3.29 9.39
CA VAL A 260 -13.46 3.37 10.82
C VAL A 260 -13.21 2.03 11.49
N ARG A 261 -12.24 1.99 12.39
CA ARG A 261 -11.92 0.78 13.17
C ARG A 261 -13.06 0.38 14.10
N LYS A 262 -13.32 -0.90 14.12
CA LYS A 262 -14.17 -1.58 15.10
C LYS A 262 -13.33 -2.60 15.85
N TYR A 263 -13.43 -2.60 17.17
CA TYR A 263 -12.79 -3.60 18.01
C TYR A 263 -13.81 -4.66 18.41
N THR A 264 -13.49 -5.93 18.20
CA THR A 264 -14.42 -7.06 18.38
C THR A 264 -14.04 -7.95 19.56
N ILE A 265 -12.85 -7.76 20.15
CA ILE A 265 -12.30 -8.59 21.22
C ILE A 265 -11.89 -7.70 22.39
N GLY A 266 -12.67 -7.70 23.45
CA GLY A 266 -12.41 -6.89 24.65
C GLY A 266 -12.33 -5.39 24.36
N LEU A 267 -11.48 -4.67 25.10
CA LEU A 267 -11.37 -3.21 24.96
C LEU A 267 -10.52 -2.77 23.74
N PHE A 268 -9.45 -3.50 23.43
CA PHE A 268 -8.44 -3.04 22.49
C PHE A 268 -8.06 -4.07 21.42
N GLY A 269 -8.74 -5.20 21.36
CA GLY A 269 -8.38 -6.32 20.49
C GLY A 269 -9.36 -6.57 19.35
N GLY A 270 -8.93 -7.41 18.38
CA GLY A 270 -9.75 -7.81 17.26
C GLY A 270 -10.11 -6.63 16.36
N ALA A 271 -9.12 -5.79 16.02
CA ALA A 271 -9.34 -4.65 15.13
C ALA A 271 -9.79 -5.11 13.75
N THR A 272 -10.85 -4.49 13.24
CA THR A 272 -11.40 -4.66 11.90
C THR A 272 -12.00 -3.32 11.44
N ILE A 273 -12.36 -3.21 10.18
CA ILE A 273 -13.10 -2.05 9.70
C ILE A 273 -14.59 -2.35 9.78
N GLY A 274 -15.35 -1.45 10.38
CA GLY A 274 -16.79 -1.58 10.52
C GLY A 274 -17.57 -0.69 9.57
N ARG A 275 -17.01 0.46 9.21
CA ARG A 275 -17.63 1.51 8.39
C ARG A 275 -16.54 2.27 7.62
N VAL A 276 -16.96 3.03 6.63
CA VAL A 276 -16.10 3.95 5.88
C VAL A 276 -16.79 5.31 5.80
N VAL A 277 -16.07 6.36 6.13
CA VAL A 277 -16.52 7.74 5.90
C VAL A 277 -15.83 8.26 4.65
N LEU A 278 -16.59 8.74 3.68
CA LEU A 278 -16.09 9.41 2.49
C LEU A 278 -16.21 10.91 2.70
N CYS A 279 -15.10 11.62 2.67
CA CYS A 279 -15.07 13.05 2.83
C CYS A 279 -14.63 13.71 1.51
N ASN A 280 -15.52 14.47 0.89
CA ASN A 280 -15.19 15.25 -0.31
C ASN A 280 -14.09 16.26 0.00
N ALA A 281 -12.95 16.15 -0.65
CA ALA A 281 -11.77 16.97 -0.36
C ALA A 281 -11.96 18.45 -0.73
N GLN A 282 -12.92 18.77 -1.60
CA GLN A 282 -13.23 20.14 -2.05
C GLN A 282 -14.22 20.83 -1.10
N THR A 283 -15.31 20.13 -0.72
CA THR A 283 -16.41 20.72 0.05
C THR A 283 -16.34 20.44 1.54
N GLY A 284 -15.67 19.35 1.95
CA GLY A 284 -15.65 18.84 3.32
C GLY A 284 -16.91 18.09 3.71
N GLU A 285 -17.83 17.85 2.77
CA GLU A 285 -19.00 17.02 3.02
C GLU A 285 -18.57 15.58 3.29
N CYS A 286 -19.05 15.02 4.39
CA CYS A 286 -18.72 13.68 4.81
C CYS A 286 -19.97 12.80 4.79
N GLN A 287 -19.85 11.63 4.19
CA GLN A 287 -20.91 10.61 4.13
C GLN A 287 -20.40 9.32 4.76
N ASP A 288 -21.23 8.69 5.57
CA ASP A 288 -20.90 7.51 6.37
C ASP A 288 -21.60 6.27 5.81
N TYR A 289 -20.80 5.27 5.43
CA TYR A 289 -21.26 4.05 4.78
C TYR A 289 -20.95 2.81 5.61
N THR A 290 -21.81 1.80 5.53
CA THR A 290 -21.40 0.44 5.88
C THR A 290 -20.50 -0.11 4.78
N LEU A 291 -19.68 -1.14 5.08
CA LEU A 291 -18.83 -1.73 4.03
C LEU A 291 -19.64 -2.31 2.85
N LYS A 292 -20.89 -2.73 3.10
CA LYS A 292 -21.76 -3.29 2.05
C LYS A 292 -22.34 -2.22 1.12
N ASP A 293 -22.56 -1.02 1.66
CA ASP A 293 -23.17 0.09 0.92
C ASP A 293 -22.10 1.06 0.40
N CYS A 294 -20.81 0.73 0.59
CA CYS A 294 -19.70 1.53 0.11
C CYS A 294 -19.71 1.58 -1.42
N PRO A 295 -19.59 2.76 -2.04
CA PRO A 295 -19.56 2.88 -3.50
C PRO A 295 -18.45 2.03 -4.13
N GLU A 296 -18.70 1.52 -5.34
CA GLU A 296 -17.80 0.60 -6.03
C GLU A 296 -16.45 1.24 -6.40
N TRP A 297 -16.41 2.55 -6.66
CA TRP A 297 -15.18 3.28 -6.94
C TRP A 297 -14.22 3.39 -5.74
N VAL A 298 -14.65 3.00 -4.53
CA VAL A 298 -13.80 3.01 -3.33
C VAL A 298 -12.98 1.73 -3.27
N ASP A 299 -11.70 1.85 -3.50
CA ASP A 299 -10.80 0.70 -3.52
C ASP A 299 -10.23 0.35 -2.14
N ARG A 300 -9.94 1.33 -1.31
CA ARG A 300 -9.18 1.14 -0.06
C ARG A 300 -10.03 1.31 1.20
N ALA A 301 -11.19 0.67 1.23
CA ALA A 301 -12.05 0.63 2.42
C ALA A 301 -11.38 -0.10 3.61
N ASN A 302 -10.48 -1.04 3.35
CA ASN A 302 -9.71 -1.75 4.36
C ASN A 302 -8.21 -1.58 4.10
N PRO A 303 -7.42 -1.04 5.06
CA PRO A 303 -5.97 -0.91 4.92
C PRO A 303 -5.27 -2.26 4.77
N ALA A 304 -4.31 -2.35 3.84
CA ALA A 304 -3.58 -3.57 3.55
C ALA A 304 -2.88 -4.16 4.79
N ASP A 305 -2.21 -3.32 5.58
CA ASP A 305 -1.51 -3.76 6.80
C ASP A 305 -2.44 -4.45 7.80
N LEU A 306 -3.67 -3.93 7.94
CA LEU A 306 -4.68 -4.54 8.82
C LEU A 306 -5.12 -5.92 8.29
N LEU A 307 -5.35 -6.03 6.99
CA LEU A 307 -5.75 -7.29 6.36
C LEU A 307 -4.65 -8.36 6.46
N ILE A 308 -3.40 -7.99 6.18
CA ILE A 308 -2.24 -8.88 6.31
C ILE A 308 -2.05 -9.29 7.78
N GLN A 309 -2.21 -8.37 8.72
CA GLN A 309 -2.16 -8.71 10.15
C GLN A 309 -3.25 -9.72 10.54
N GLN A 310 -4.46 -9.56 10.03
CA GLN A 310 -5.56 -10.51 10.27
C GLN A 310 -5.28 -11.87 9.64
N TYR A 311 -4.68 -11.91 8.44
CA TYR A 311 -4.20 -13.14 7.83
C TYR A 311 -3.12 -13.82 8.70
N ASN A 312 -2.17 -13.06 9.22
CA ASN A 312 -1.12 -13.59 10.09
C ASN A 312 -1.69 -14.16 11.40
N TYR A 313 -2.76 -13.57 11.95
CA TYR A 313 -3.48 -14.20 13.08
C TYR A 313 -4.14 -15.52 12.67
N TYR A 314 -4.74 -15.58 11.50
CA TYR A 314 -5.32 -16.81 10.99
C TYR A 314 -4.28 -17.92 10.85
N GLY A 315 -3.16 -17.65 10.22
CA GLY A 315 -2.13 -18.63 9.92
C GLY A 315 -1.29 -19.04 11.14
N THR A 316 -0.94 -18.08 12.02
CA THR A 316 -0.06 -18.37 13.16
C THR A 316 -0.81 -18.97 14.36
N LEU A 317 -2.07 -18.61 14.57
CA LEU A 317 -2.84 -19.05 15.74
C LEU A 317 -3.62 -20.38 15.52
N VAL A 318 -3.24 -21.15 14.52
CA VAL A 318 -3.93 -22.41 14.12
C VAL A 318 -4.08 -23.40 15.27
N HIS A 319 -3.11 -23.53 16.14
CA HIS A 319 -3.14 -24.37 17.36
C HIS A 319 -3.01 -23.55 18.66
N GLY A 320 -3.48 -22.29 18.65
CA GLY A 320 -3.48 -21.37 19.77
C GLY A 320 -2.17 -20.62 19.98
N TYR A 321 -2.17 -19.70 20.94
CA TYR A 321 -1.07 -18.76 21.16
C TYR A 321 0.24 -19.45 21.56
N ILE A 322 0.19 -20.45 22.44
CA ILE A 322 1.38 -21.16 22.91
C ILE A 322 2.11 -21.86 21.75
N ASN A 323 1.34 -22.49 20.83
CA ASN A 323 1.93 -23.10 19.65
C ASN A 323 2.58 -22.05 18.72
N SER A 324 1.97 -20.87 18.57
CA SER A 324 2.53 -19.82 17.70
C SER A 324 3.91 -19.30 18.15
N ILE A 325 4.25 -19.47 19.43
CA ILE A 325 5.53 -19.02 20.00
C ILE A 325 6.57 -20.15 20.06
N PHE A 326 6.18 -21.32 20.57
CA PHE A 326 7.14 -22.38 20.89
C PHE A 326 7.13 -23.55 19.90
N GLY A 327 5.96 -24.06 19.53
CA GLY A 327 5.85 -25.25 18.69
C GLY A 327 5.83 -24.98 17.20
N GLN A 328 5.22 -23.88 16.82
CA GLN A 328 5.03 -23.38 15.45
C GLN A 328 4.50 -24.44 14.46
N LYS A 329 3.90 -25.52 14.97
CA LYS A 329 3.38 -26.61 14.15
C LYS A 329 2.20 -26.13 13.32
N GLY A 330 2.31 -26.29 11.98
CA GLY A 330 1.27 -25.88 11.03
C GLY A 330 1.05 -24.37 10.96
N CYS A 331 1.95 -23.56 11.54
CA CYS A 331 1.86 -22.11 11.47
C CYS A 331 2.31 -21.60 10.11
N LEU A 332 1.52 -20.69 9.56
CA LEU A 332 1.82 -19.95 8.33
C LEU A 332 1.81 -18.45 8.63
N LYS A 333 2.59 -17.70 7.87
CA LYS A 333 2.57 -16.23 7.90
C LYS A 333 2.80 -15.67 6.51
N SER A 334 2.43 -14.42 6.31
CA SER A 334 2.83 -13.68 5.10
C SER A 334 4.35 -13.57 5.02
N THR A 335 4.89 -13.53 3.81
CA THR A 335 6.26 -13.07 3.56
C THR A 335 6.40 -11.59 3.90
N ASP A 336 7.62 -11.07 3.93
CA ASP A 336 7.86 -9.66 4.15
C ASP A 336 7.52 -8.88 2.86
N GLY A 337 6.69 -7.86 2.98
CA GLY A 337 6.22 -7.07 1.84
C GLY A 337 4.90 -7.55 1.24
N TYR A 338 4.35 -6.72 0.39
CA TYR A 338 3.13 -6.98 -0.38
C TYR A 338 3.05 -6.06 -1.59
N ASN A 339 2.21 -6.41 -2.55
CA ASN A 339 1.88 -5.55 -3.68
C ASN A 339 0.37 -5.55 -3.92
N TYR A 340 -0.07 -4.81 -4.91
CA TYR A 340 -1.48 -4.68 -5.25
C TYR A 340 -1.74 -5.17 -6.66
N MET A 341 -2.88 -5.83 -6.84
CA MET A 341 -3.39 -6.27 -8.13
C MET A 341 -4.77 -5.65 -8.36
N ALA A 342 -5.04 -5.21 -9.57
CA ALA A 342 -6.39 -4.92 -10.01
C ALA A 342 -7.03 -6.23 -10.49
N MET A 343 -8.15 -6.63 -9.91
CA MET A 343 -8.87 -7.85 -10.26
C MET A 343 -10.35 -7.66 -9.94
N GLU A 344 -11.22 -8.04 -10.87
CA GLU A 344 -12.68 -7.94 -10.70
C GLU A 344 -13.14 -6.53 -10.32
N ASP A 345 -12.58 -5.50 -10.98
CA ASP A 345 -12.83 -4.07 -10.74
C ASP A 345 -12.46 -3.54 -9.34
N ASP A 346 -11.72 -4.30 -8.55
CA ASP A 346 -11.26 -3.95 -7.21
C ASP A 346 -9.73 -3.99 -7.10
N VAL A 347 -9.19 -3.34 -6.09
CA VAL A 347 -7.78 -3.47 -5.70
C VAL A 347 -7.62 -4.55 -4.64
N TRP A 348 -6.85 -5.56 -4.98
CA TRP A 348 -6.50 -6.67 -4.10
C TRP A 348 -5.07 -6.52 -3.61
N VAL A 349 -4.85 -6.63 -2.31
CA VAL A 349 -3.50 -6.79 -1.76
C VAL A 349 -3.11 -8.27 -1.85
N TYR A 350 -1.91 -8.54 -2.34
CA TYR A 350 -1.36 -9.88 -2.36
C TYR A 350 -0.01 -9.95 -1.64
N THR A 351 0.27 -11.10 -1.06
CA THR A 351 1.56 -11.43 -0.45
C THR A 351 1.78 -12.94 -0.52
N GLY A 352 3.04 -13.35 -0.57
CA GLY A 352 3.40 -14.75 -0.40
C GLY A 352 3.11 -15.26 1.00
N VAL A 353 3.02 -16.56 1.13
CA VAL A 353 2.79 -17.25 2.40
C VAL A 353 3.91 -18.26 2.61
N THR A 354 4.56 -18.19 3.76
CA THR A 354 5.63 -19.10 4.15
C THR A 354 5.34 -19.77 5.49
N SER A 355 6.07 -20.84 5.77
CA SER A 355 6.07 -21.42 7.12
C SER A 355 6.83 -20.51 8.09
N VAL A 356 6.46 -20.52 9.37
CA VAL A 356 7.10 -19.69 10.40
C VAL A 356 8.54 -20.15 10.70
N SER A 357 8.92 -21.33 10.25
CA SER A 357 10.21 -21.98 10.55
C SER A 357 11.40 -21.51 9.71
N GLY A 358 11.28 -20.40 8.96
CA GLY A 358 12.43 -19.74 8.35
C GLY A 358 12.84 -20.27 6.97
N ASP A 359 11.94 -20.94 6.27
CA ASP A 359 12.17 -21.35 4.88
C ASP A 359 12.10 -20.13 3.94
N GLN A 360 13.03 -20.06 3.00
CA GLN A 360 13.05 -19.09 1.90
C GLN A 360 12.14 -19.52 0.74
N SER A 361 11.10 -20.31 1.04
CA SER A 361 10.16 -20.82 0.05
C SER A 361 8.73 -20.49 0.43
N ASN A 362 7.95 -20.13 -0.56
CA ASN A 362 6.52 -19.95 -0.42
C ASN A 362 5.80 -21.30 -0.45
N VAL A 363 4.77 -21.43 0.38
CA VAL A 363 3.83 -22.55 0.35
C VAL A 363 2.52 -22.16 -0.34
N GLY A 364 2.36 -20.88 -0.65
CA GLY A 364 1.20 -20.32 -1.34
C GLY A 364 1.21 -18.80 -1.39
N PHE A 365 0.08 -18.27 -1.84
CA PHE A 365 -0.21 -16.84 -1.90
C PHE A 365 -1.57 -16.56 -1.30
N VAL A 366 -1.72 -15.37 -0.72
CA VAL A 366 -3.01 -14.87 -0.29
C VAL A 366 -3.32 -13.56 -1.01
N LEU A 367 -4.53 -13.47 -1.54
CA LEU A 367 -5.11 -12.27 -2.12
C LEU A 367 -6.27 -11.82 -1.26
N ILE A 368 -6.30 -10.53 -0.92
CA ILE A 368 -7.33 -9.96 -0.06
C ILE A 368 -7.89 -8.70 -0.72
N ASN A 369 -9.18 -8.72 -1.03
CA ASN A 369 -9.90 -7.59 -1.58
C ASN A 369 -10.00 -6.46 -0.54
N GLN A 370 -9.49 -5.28 -0.86
CA GLN A 370 -9.45 -4.15 0.08
C GLN A 370 -10.82 -3.47 0.27
N ARG A 371 -11.80 -3.66 -0.61
CA ARG A 371 -13.16 -3.16 -0.45
C ARG A 371 -14.02 -4.13 0.35
N THR A 372 -14.07 -5.41 -0.06
CA THR A 372 -15.01 -6.40 0.47
C THR A 372 -14.46 -7.25 1.61
N ARG A 373 -13.12 -7.36 1.73
CA ARG A 373 -12.38 -8.29 2.61
C ARG A 373 -12.47 -9.76 2.17
N GLU A 374 -12.95 -10.03 0.97
CA GLU A 374 -12.84 -11.38 0.39
C GLU A 374 -11.37 -11.81 0.40
N THR A 375 -11.11 -13.03 0.86
CA THR A 375 -9.74 -13.52 1.01
C THR A 375 -9.62 -14.88 0.37
N ARG A 376 -8.73 -14.99 -0.61
CA ARG A 376 -8.45 -16.20 -1.38
C ARG A 376 -7.03 -16.67 -1.11
N TYR A 377 -6.87 -17.92 -0.79
CA TYR A 377 -5.57 -18.56 -0.62
C TYR A 377 -5.32 -19.55 -1.74
N TYR A 378 -4.16 -19.45 -2.38
CA TYR A 378 -3.73 -20.30 -3.48
C TYR A 378 -2.50 -21.08 -3.04
N LYS A 379 -2.61 -22.41 -3.06
CA LYS A 379 -1.51 -23.29 -2.71
C LYS A 379 -0.56 -23.45 -3.89
N VAL A 380 0.52 -22.67 -3.89
CA VAL A 380 1.57 -22.68 -4.92
C VAL A 380 2.91 -22.75 -4.21
N ASN A 381 3.59 -23.87 -4.34
CA ASN A 381 4.93 -24.03 -3.76
C ASN A 381 5.98 -23.44 -4.70
N GLY A 382 6.93 -22.69 -4.16
CA GLY A 382 8.02 -22.14 -4.96
C GLY A 382 8.90 -21.16 -4.21
N ALA A 383 9.65 -20.35 -4.94
CA ALA A 383 10.51 -19.34 -4.36
C ALA A 383 9.70 -18.20 -3.71
N GLU A 384 10.22 -17.65 -2.65
CA GLU A 384 9.72 -16.39 -2.11
C GLU A 384 10.10 -15.21 -3.02
N GLU A 385 9.44 -14.09 -2.84
CA GLU A 385 9.57 -12.88 -3.66
C GLU A 385 11.02 -12.38 -3.72
N TYR A 386 11.72 -12.32 -2.60
CA TYR A 386 13.11 -11.82 -2.56
C TYR A 386 14.10 -12.76 -3.24
N SER A 387 13.86 -14.07 -3.19
CA SER A 387 14.66 -15.04 -3.94
C SER A 387 14.48 -14.88 -5.44
N ALA A 388 13.25 -14.64 -5.90
CA ALA A 388 12.97 -14.35 -7.30
C ALA A 388 13.56 -12.99 -7.74
N MET A 389 13.45 -11.95 -6.90
CA MET A 389 14.11 -10.67 -7.13
C MET A 389 15.62 -10.82 -7.27
N GLY A 390 16.26 -11.59 -6.38
CA GLY A 390 17.68 -11.90 -6.45
C GLY A 390 18.07 -12.64 -7.74
N SER A 391 17.23 -13.55 -8.22
CA SER A 391 17.44 -14.27 -9.49
C SER A 391 17.36 -13.31 -10.69
N ALA A 392 16.38 -12.39 -10.70
CA ALA A 392 16.25 -11.38 -11.75
C ALA A 392 17.42 -10.38 -11.74
N GLU A 393 17.83 -9.90 -10.55
CA GLU A 393 18.98 -9.01 -10.40
C GLU A 393 20.27 -9.68 -10.86
N GLY A 394 20.41 -10.98 -10.63
CA GLY A 394 21.54 -11.78 -11.09
C GLY A 394 21.71 -11.78 -12.62
N GLN A 395 20.61 -11.78 -13.37
CA GLN A 395 20.64 -11.73 -14.85
C GLN A 395 21.14 -10.39 -15.40
N VAL A 396 20.99 -9.31 -14.64
CA VAL A 396 21.38 -7.94 -15.01
C VAL A 396 22.49 -7.41 -14.09
N GLN A 397 23.27 -8.30 -13.51
CA GLN A 397 24.32 -7.95 -12.52
C GLN A 397 25.32 -6.93 -13.06
N ASN A 398 25.67 -7.02 -14.33
CA ASN A 398 26.57 -6.09 -15.03
C ASN A 398 26.01 -4.65 -15.14
N LEU A 399 24.69 -4.48 -15.05
CA LEU A 399 24.00 -3.19 -15.11
C LEU A 399 23.73 -2.60 -13.73
N GLY A 400 23.81 -3.41 -12.67
CA GLY A 400 23.54 -2.98 -11.28
C GLY A 400 22.08 -2.61 -11.02
N TYR A 401 21.15 -3.11 -11.83
CA TYR A 401 19.73 -2.82 -11.65
C TYR A 401 19.15 -3.55 -10.45
N LYS A 402 18.09 -2.95 -9.84
CA LYS A 402 17.37 -3.47 -8.69
C LYS A 402 15.93 -3.80 -9.05
N ALA A 403 15.49 -4.97 -8.62
CA ALA A 403 14.13 -5.43 -8.82
C ALA A 403 13.15 -4.70 -7.89
N THR A 404 11.94 -4.41 -8.40
CA THR A 404 10.80 -4.03 -7.57
C THR A 404 10.20 -5.28 -6.91
N PHE A 405 9.43 -5.10 -5.84
CA PHE A 405 8.64 -6.21 -5.29
C PHE A 405 7.69 -6.74 -6.38
N PRO A 406 7.68 -8.06 -6.63
CA PRO A 406 7.01 -8.63 -7.79
C PRO A 406 5.48 -8.55 -7.71
N ILE A 407 4.85 -8.73 -8.85
CA ILE A 407 3.41 -8.97 -8.99
C ILE A 407 3.23 -10.42 -9.42
N LEU A 408 2.25 -11.09 -8.82
CA LEU A 408 1.88 -12.45 -9.20
C LEU A 408 0.98 -12.41 -10.44
N LEU A 409 1.38 -13.10 -11.48
CA LEU A 409 0.65 -13.23 -12.74
C LEU A 409 0.43 -14.69 -13.09
N ASN A 410 -0.61 -14.95 -13.87
CA ASN A 410 -0.81 -16.22 -14.57
C ASN A 410 -0.36 -16.05 -16.02
N ILE A 411 0.75 -16.70 -16.39
CA ILE A 411 1.29 -16.71 -17.75
C ILE A 411 1.27 -18.15 -18.25
N SER A 412 0.39 -18.45 -19.20
CA SER A 412 0.26 -19.80 -19.76
C SER A 412 0.00 -20.89 -18.70
N ASN A 413 -0.87 -20.59 -17.74
CA ASN A 413 -1.19 -21.40 -16.57
C ASN A 413 -0.03 -21.64 -15.59
N GLU A 414 1.08 -20.92 -15.77
CA GLU A 414 2.21 -20.94 -14.85
C GLU A 414 2.17 -19.74 -13.91
N PRO A 415 2.26 -19.96 -12.58
CA PRO A 415 2.39 -18.87 -11.62
C PRO A 415 3.75 -18.19 -11.81
N THR A 416 3.71 -16.91 -12.12
CA THR A 416 4.85 -16.13 -12.58
C THR A 416 4.98 -14.84 -11.77
N TYR A 417 6.16 -14.55 -11.27
CA TYR A 417 6.51 -13.25 -10.77
C TYR A 417 6.89 -12.32 -11.91
N PHE A 418 6.21 -11.20 -11.98
CA PHE A 418 6.58 -10.09 -12.85
C PHE A 418 7.12 -8.93 -12.02
N MET A 419 8.23 -8.33 -12.44
CA MET A 419 8.86 -7.22 -11.74
C MET A 419 9.55 -6.25 -12.70
N ALA A 420 9.63 -5.00 -12.31
CA ALA A 420 10.42 -4.01 -13.00
C ALA A 420 11.86 -3.98 -12.45
N LEU A 421 12.83 -3.71 -13.31
CA LEU A 421 14.23 -3.56 -12.97
C LEU A 421 14.63 -2.09 -13.13
N LYS A 422 15.08 -1.48 -12.02
CA LYS A 422 15.37 -0.05 -11.90
C LYS A 422 16.87 0.22 -11.89
N ASP A 423 17.27 1.29 -12.53
CA ASP A 423 18.64 1.81 -12.45
C ASP A 423 18.93 2.49 -11.09
N GLY A 424 20.16 2.96 -10.90
CA GLY A 424 20.57 3.67 -9.69
C GLY A 424 19.85 5.01 -9.45
N ALA A 425 19.12 5.54 -10.44
CA ALA A 425 18.27 6.72 -10.32
C ALA A 425 16.81 6.37 -9.99
N GLY A 426 16.50 5.07 -9.77
CA GLY A 426 15.16 4.58 -9.46
C GLY A 426 14.21 4.52 -10.65
N LEU A 427 14.73 4.57 -11.89
CA LEU A 427 13.94 4.52 -13.11
C LEU A 427 13.86 3.10 -13.64
N VAL A 428 12.68 2.69 -14.06
CA VAL A 428 12.46 1.41 -14.74
C VAL A 428 13.22 1.42 -16.07
N LYS A 429 14.03 0.37 -16.29
CA LYS A 429 14.84 0.17 -17.50
C LYS A 429 14.56 -1.14 -18.20
N LYS A 430 14.22 -2.18 -17.44
CA LYS A 430 13.90 -3.50 -17.95
C LYS A 430 12.78 -4.13 -17.12
N TYR A 431 12.30 -5.24 -17.60
CA TYR A 431 11.30 -6.07 -16.92
C TYR A 431 11.82 -7.49 -16.79
N ALA A 432 11.37 -8.19 -15.75
CA ALA A 432 11.70 -9.58 -15.52
C ALA A 432 10.45 -10.40 -15.27
N MET A 433 10.42 -11.61 -15.81
CA MET A 433 9.47 -12.67 -15.48
C MET A 433 10.22 -13.85 -14.92
N VAL A 434 9.79 -14.34 -13.76
CA VAL A 434 10.42 -15.44 -13.02
C VAL A 434 9.37 -16.50 -12.73
N ASN A 435 9.61 -17.73 -13.17
CA ASN A 435 8.74 -18.84 -12.82
C ASN A 435 8.85 -19.13 -11.32
N ILE A 436 7.73 -19.20 -10.62
CA ILE A 436 7.72 -19.33 -9.16
C ILE A 436 8.24 -20.69 -8.71
N GLN A 437 7.88 -21.75 -9.43
CA GLN A 437 8.30 -23.10 -9.09
C GLN A 437 9.75 -23.38 -9.53
N LYS A 438 10.18 -22.77 -10.64
CA LYS A 438 11.52 -22.88 -11.22
C LYS A 438 12.17 -21.50 -11.30
N TYR A 439 12.45 -20.89 -10.15
CA TYR A 439 12.93 -19.50 -10.04
C TYR A 439 14.28 -19.23 -10.74
N GLN A 440 14.95 -20.25 -11.26
CA GLN A 440 16.10 -20.12 -12.14
C GLN A 440 15.68 -19.78 -13.58
N ASN A 441 14.43 -20.05 -13.94
CA ASN A 441 13.85 -19.65 -15.21
C ASN A 441 13.45 -18.18 -15.15
N VAL A 442 14.36 -17.33 -15.59
CA VAL A 442 14.23 -15.87 -15.59
C VAL A 442 14.32 -15.37 -17.01
N ALA A 443 13.31 -14.64 -17.45
CA ALA A 443 13.33 -13.92 -18.71
C ALA A 443 13.45 -12.41 -18.43
N ILE A 444 14.22 -11.72 -19.25
CA ILE A 444 14.44 -10.26 -19.15
C ILE A 444 14.08 -9.63 -20.51
N GLY A 445 13.41 -8.48 -20.47
CA GLY A 445 13.07 -7.70 -21.66
C GLY A 445 13.12 -6.20 -21.41
N ASP A 446 13.37 -5.42 -22.47
CA ASP A 446 13.35 -3.96 -22.39
C ASP A 446 11.94 -3.39 -22.39
N THR A 447 11.00 -4.17 -22.89
CA THR A 447 9.55 -3.92 -22.84
C THR A 447 8.86 -5.10 -22.19
N VAL A 448 7.62 -4.89 -21.75
CA VAL A 448 6.80 -5.97 -21.18
C VAL A 448 6.59 -7.07 -22.21
N SER A 449 6.29 -6.71 -23.46
CA SER A 449 6.09 -7.66 -24.56
C SER A 449 7.36 -8.48 -24.82
N ALA A 450 8.52 -7.83 -24.97
CA ALA A 450 9.78 -8.55 -25.19
C ALA A 450 10.13 -9.48 -24.01
N CYS A 451 9.82 -9.08 -22.79
CA CYS A 451 10.00 -9.93 -21.60
C CYS A 451 9.06 -11.15 -21.62
N GLN A 452 7.82 -10.96 -22.04
CA GLN A 452 6.84 -12.04 -22.19
C GLN A 452 7.28 -13.04 -23.25
N ASP A 453 7.65 -12.57 -24.43
CA ASP A 453 8.09 -13.41 -25.53
C ASP A 453 9.28 -14.28 -25.12
N ALA A 454 10.27 -13.65 -24.47
CA ALA A 454 11.43 -14.34 -23.92
C ALA A 454 11.01 -15.38 -22.86
N TYR A 455 10.01 -15.07 -22.03
CA TYR A 455 9.53 -15.97 -20.99
C TYR A 455 8.78 -17.18 -21.57
N VAL A 456 7.89 -16.96 -22.52
CA VAL A 456 7.16 -18.05 -23.23
C VAL A 456 8.15 -18.98 -23.91
N LYS A 457 9.17 -18.43 -24.60
CA LYS A 457 10.25 -19.21 -25.20
C LYS A 457 10.99 -20.06 -24.15
N LEU A 458 11.33 -19.43 -23.01
CA LEU A 458 12.01 -20.11 -21.90
C LEU A 458 11.18 -21.25 -21.31
N LEU A 459 9.87 -21.05 -21.14
CA LEU A 459 8.96 -22.11 -20.67
C LEU A 459 8.94 -23.29 -21.62
N ASN A 460 8.79 -23.04 -22.93
CA ASN A 460 8.77 -24.08 -23.96
C ASN A 460 10.09 -24.86 -24.00
N THR A 461 11.22 -24.22 -23.92
CA THR A 461 12.54 -24.89 -23.87
C THR A 461 12.74 -25.67 -22.57
N SER A 462 12.02 -25.32 -21.50
CA SER A 462 12.04 -26.02 -20.20
C SER A 462 11.03 -27.17 -20.12
N GLY A 463 10.36 -27.51 -21.23
CA GLY A 463 9.37 -28.60 -21.33
C GLY A 463 8.00 -28.24 -20.74
N ILE A 464 7.71 -26.98 -20.56
CA ILE A 464 6.39 -26.47 -20.16
C ILE A 464 5.74 -25.94 -21.42
N THR A 465 4.64 -26.54 -21.86
CA THR A 465 3.89 -26.05 -23.02
C THR A 465 3.25 -24.71 -22.67
N ALA A 466 3.89 -23.64 -23.08
CA ALA A 466 3.45 -22.27 -22.84
C ALA A 466 2.96 -21.64 -24.16
N GLY A 467 1.84 -20.94 -24.08
CA GLY A 467 1.12 -20.40 -25.23
C GLY A 467 0.09 -21.40 -25.78
N ASN A 468 -0.93 -20.89 -26.45
CA ASN A 468 -1.78 -21.74 -27.27
C ASN A 468 -0.96 -22.12 -28.51
N GLU A 469 -0.94 -23.38 -28.90
CA GLU A 469 -0.35 -23.81 -30.19
C GLU A 469 -0.90 -22.99 -31.38
N SER A 470 -2.09 -22.40 -31.21
CA SER A 470 -2.72 -21.47 -32.16
C SER A 470 -2.00 -20.13 -32.32
N ASP A 471 -1.14 -19.72 -31.38
CA ASP A 471 -0.46 -18.41 -31.38
C ASP A 471 0.92 -18.50 -32.08
N PHE A 472 1.45 -19.74 -32.26
CA PHE A 472 2.67 -19.95 -33.01
C PHE A 472 2.36 -19.99 -34.49
N LYS A 473 3.02 -19.15 -35.24
CA LYS A 473 2.92 -19.10 -36.70
C LYS A 473 4.22 -19.58 -37.29
N THR A 474 4.10 -20.35 -38.36
CA THR A 474 5.24 -20.81 -39.15
C THR A 474 5.15 -20.20 -40.54
N VAL A 475 6.22 -19.60 -41.00
CA VAL A 475 6.34 -19.10 -42.36
C VAL A 475 7.63 -19.60 -42.98
N THR A 476 7.50 -20.06 -44.22
CA THR A 476 8.67 -20.39 -45.06
C THR A 476 8.74 -19.39 -46.20
N GLY A 477 9.86 -18.72 -46.36
CA GLY A 477 10.00 -17.70 -47.37
C GLY A 477 11.47 -17.41 -47.70
N THR A 478 11.64 -16.73 -48.82
CA THR A 478 12.97 -16.26 -49.24
C THR A 478 13.27 -14.91 -48.58
N ILE A 479 14.44 -14.75 -48.01
CA ILE A 479 14.88 -13.50 -47.39
C ILE A 479 14.93 -12.40 -48.44
N GLN A 480 14.09 -11.39 -48.29
CA GLN A 480 14.06 -10.20 -49.10
C GLN A 480 15.11 -9.17 -48.60
N ARG A 481 15.21 -9.08 -47.28
CA ARG A 481 16.14 -8.17 -46.62
C ARG A 481 16.63 -8.76 -45.31
N ILE A 482 17.91 -8.58 -45.06
CA ILE A 482 18.54 -8.90 -43.78
C ILE A 482 19.29 -7.67 -43.29
N ALA A 483 19.10 -7.29 -42.05
CA ALA A 483 19.77 -6.13 -41.44
C ALA A 483 20.27 -6.51 -40.05
N GLN A 484 21.44 -6.05 -39.68
CA GLN A 484 21.99 -6.25 -38.34
C GLN A 484 21.87 -4.97 -37.51
N SER A 485 21.50 -5.12 -36.23
CA SER A 485 21.56 -4.06 -35.24
C SER A 485 22.14 -4.59 -33.94
N VAL A 486 22.64 -3.70 -33.11
CA VAL A 486 23.08 -4.03 -31.75
C VAL A 486 22.08 -3.43 -30.76
N ILE A 487 21.40 -4.28 -30.00
CA ILE A 487 20.46 -3.88 -28.98
C ILE A 487 21.03 -4.31 -27.63
N ASP A 488 21.25 -3.36 -26.74
CA ASP A 488 21.79 -3.58 -25.39
C ASP A 488 23.11 -4.39 -25.35
N GLY A 489 23.95 -4.19 -26.36
CA GLY A 489 25.24 -4.88 -26.49
C GLY A 489 25.16 -6.25 -27.18
N ASN A 490 23.96 -6.72 -27.54
CA ASN A 490 23.73 -7.98 -28.23
C ASN A 490 23.46 -7.74 -29.72
N SER A 491 23.99 -8.63 -30.57
CA SER A 491 23.74 -8.58 -32.00
C SER A 491 22.41 -9.23 -32.35
N HIS A 492 21.58 -8.52 -33.08
CA HIS A 492 20.30 -8.98 -33.62
C HIS A 492 20.29 -8.86 -35.15
N PHE A 493 19.75 -9.84 -35.83
CA PHE A 493 19.42 -9.76 -37.25
C PHE A 493 17.90 -9.61 -37.41
N TYR A 494 17.51 -8.70 -38.29
CA TYR A 494 16.15 -8.46 -38.69
C TYR A 494 15.91 -9.00 -40.08
N LEU A 495 15.03 -9.99 -40.19
CA LEU A 495 14.70 -10.61 -41.47
C LEU A 495 13.35 -10.10 -41.98
N VAL A 496 13.26 -9.80 -43.25
CA VAL A 496 12.02 -9.58 -43.99
C VAL A 496 11.94 -10.62 -45.10
N LEU A 497 10.84 -11.36 -45.16
CA LEU A 497 10.64 -12.41 -46.16
C LEU A 497 9.79 -11.88 -47.32
N ASN A 498 10.05 -12.39 -48.53
CA ASN A 498 9.31 -12.03 -49.71
C ASN A 498 7.82 -12.34 -49.59
N GLY A 499 6.98 -11.34 -49.83
CA GLY A 499 5.52 -11.46 -49.73
C GLY A 499 4.96 -11.33 -48.29
N HIS A 500 5.80 -11.04 -47.32
CA HIS A 500 5.43 -10.86 -45.94
C HIS A 500 5.76 -9.45 -45.47
N SER A 501 4.91 -8.88 -44.62
CA SER A 501 5.07 -7.54 -44.04
C SER A 501 5.75 -7.56 -42.69
N GLU A 502 5.84 -8.72 -42.07
CA GLU A 502 6.41 -8.97 -40.75
C GLU A 502 7.92 -8.79 -40.78
N ILE A 503 8.45 -8.21 -39.70
CA ILE A 503 9.88 -8.13 -39.43
C ILE A 503 10.21 -9.13 -38.33
N PHE A 504 11.08 -10.08 -38.62
CA PHE A 504 11.48 -11.15 -37.71
C PHE A 504 12.77 -10.76 -36.99
N ASP A 505 12.73 -10.67 -35.66
CA ASP A 505 13.89 -10.40 -34.81
C ASP A 505 14.57 -11.71 -34.43
N VAL A 506 15.83 -11.86 -34.86
CA VAL A 506 16.66 -13.05 -34.67
C VAL A 506 17.89 -12.69 -33.84
N PRO A 507 17.88 -12.95 -32.52
CA PRO A 507 19.05 -12.77 -31.68
C PRO A 507 20.17 -13.72 -32.07
N VAL A 508 21.39 -13.22 -32.28
CA VAL A 508 22.56 -14.05 -32.64
C VAL A 508 22.92 -15.04 -31.54
N GLN A 509 22.67 -14.69 -30.30
CA GLN A 509 22.94 -15.57 -29.15
C GLN A 509 22.15 -16.89 -29.22
N ASP A 510 20.92 -16.83 -29.73
CA ASP A 510 20.03 -17.97 -29.82
C ASP A 510 20.14 -18.72 -31.17
N TYR A 511 20.45 -17.99 -32.24
CA TYR A 511 20.47 -18.48 -33.61
C TYR A 511 21.76 -18.09 -34.33
N LEU A 512 22.88 -18.70 -33.95
CA LEU A 512 24.18 -18.37 -34.51
C LEU A 512 24.22 -18.55 -36.04
N GLN A 513 23.42 -19.46 -36.60
CA GLN A 513 23.31 -19.69 -38.03
C GLN A 513 22.86 -18.45 -38.81
N VAL A 514 22.16 -17.50 -38.18
CA VAL A 514 21.69 -16.28 -38.85
C VAL A 514 22.82 -15.45 -39.44
N VAL A 515 24.05 -15.54 -38.90
CA VAL A 515 25.23 -14.81 -39.40
C VAL A 515 25.68 -15.32 -40.77
N THR A 516 25.24 -16.52 -41.19
CA THR A 516 25.57 -17.12 -42.49
C THR A 516 24.51 -16.86 -43.54
N LEU A 517 23.33 -16.37 -43.14
CA LEU A 517 22.21 -16.14 -44.05
C LEU A 517 22.42 -14.87 -44.90
N GLN A 518 21.90 -14.93 -46.13
CA GLN A 518 21.98 -13.84 -47.10
C GLN A 518 20.62 -13.59 -47.74
N GLU A 519 20.46 -12.43 -48.36
CA GLU A 519 19.31 -12.15 -49.22
C GLU A 519 19.25 -13.19 -50.36
N GLY A 520 18.05 -13.79 -50.52
CA GLY A 520 17.84 -14.89 -51.47
C GLY A 520 17.83 -16.28 -50.83
N ASP A 521 18.31 -16.46 -49.61
CA ASP A 521 18.22 -17.72 -48.91
C ASP A 521 16.75 -18.01 -48.50
N THR A 522 16.38 -19.30 -48.48
CA THR A 522 15.08 -19.71 -48.02
C THR A 522 15.18 -20.18 -46.57
N VAL A 523 14.34 -19.66 -45.72
CA VAL A 523 14.29 -19.99 -44.30
C VAL A 523 12.85 -20.36 -43.89
N THR A 524 12.74 -21.23 -42.90
CA THR A 524 11.51 -21.47 -42.18
C THR A 524 11.61 -20.83 -40.80
N VAL A 525 10.70 -19.96 -40.50
CA VAL A 525 10.66 -19.21 -39.22
C VAL A 525 9.38 -19.60 -38.49
N GLU A 526 9.54 -20.13 -37.28
CA GLU A 526 8.45 -20.23 -36.33
C GLU A 526 8.52 -19.01 -35.41
N TYR A 527 7.39 -18.29 -35.24
CA TYR A 527 7.39 -17.00 -34.59
C TYR A 527 6.09 -16.71 -33.85
N LEU A 528 6.20 -15.78 -32.89
CA LEU A 528 5.06 -15.10 -32.26
C LEU A 528 4.87 -13.73 -32.90
N GLU A 529 3.62 -13.37 -33.24
CA GLU A 529 3.30 -12.03 -33.73
C GLU A 529 3.60 -10.97 -32.67
N GLY A 530 4.29 -9.91 -33.07
CA GLY A 530 4.63 -8.77 -32.25
C GLY A 530 4.58 -7.47 -33.04
N THR A 531 4.54 -6.33 -32.33
CA THR A 531 4.60 -5.00 -32.94
C THR A 531 5.66 -4.20 -32.21
N PRO A 532 6.68 -3.64 -32.90
CA PRO A 532 6.87 -3.55 -34.35
C PRO A 532 7.53 -4.78 -35.01
N VAL A 533 8.00 -5.75 -34.24
CA VAL A 533 8.72 -6.93 -34.77
C VAL A 533 8.15 -8.21 -34.20
N CYS A 534 8.26 -9.32 -34.95
CA CYS A 534 7.88 -10.65 -34.51
C CYS A 534 9.07 -11.35 -33.84
N THR A 535 8.82 -12.05 -32.74
CA THR A 535 9.85 -12.81 -32.02
C THR A 535 10.01 -14.20 -32.65
N VAL A 536 11.23 -14.54 -33.05
CA VAL A 536 11.55 -15.84 -33.63
C VAL A 536 11.70 -16.88 -32.51
N LEU A 537 10.93 -17.97 -32.63
CA LEU A 537 10.96 -19.13 -31.72
C LEU A 537 11.82 -20.27 -32.25
N ASN A 538 11.89 -20.44 -33.57
CA ASN A 538 12.76 -21.38 -34.25
C ASN A 538 13.15 -20.84 -35.63
N LEU A 539 14.35 -21.16 -36.10
CA LEU A 539 14.87 -20.76 -37.39
C LEU A 539 15.57 -21.97 -38.05
N GLU A 540 15.04 -22.38 -39.20
CA GLU A 540 15.57 -23.49 -40.00
C GLU A 540 15.91 -23.07 -41.42
#